data_d92fb420e95ccad4e7239c7e431d14a9
#
_entry.id   d92fb420e95ccad4e7239c7e431d14a9
#
_cell.length_a   1.000
_cell.length_b   1.000
_cell.length_c   1.000
_cell.angle_alpha   90.00
_cell.angle_beta   90.00
_cell.angle_gamma   90.00
#
_symmetry.space_group_name_H-M   'P 1'
#
loop_
_entity.id
_entity.type
_entity.pdbx_description
1 polymer ?
#
loop_
_entity_poly.entity_id
_entity_poly.type
_entity_poly.pdbx_seq_one_letter_code
_entity_poly.pdbx_strand_id
1 'polypeptide(L)'
;MNCVASIRRKSMRLRATGLLCSVPAPATTPSILVWRWQKKLSAAEQSGHVPTELVPRCPKCGGPMDIHMGAGQRMIPDTAAQARFQNFLKTYHGKKLVVLELGIGWRNQLIKAPMMRLVASEPNATYVTLNLGEIYITDNIKEKSFDLDGRLDELLPALREACEA
;
A
#
# COMPACT_ATOMS: atom_id res chain seq x y z
N MET A 1 28.41 -1.77 -4.21
CA MET A 1 27.33 -0.98 -4.88
C MET A 1 26.10 -1.04 -3.98
N ASN A 2 25.76 0.04 -3.28
CA ASN A 2 24.66 0.05 -2.29
C ASN A 2 23.30 -0.15 -2.97
N CYS A 3 22.84 -1.39 -3.05
CA CYS A 3 21.54 -1.77 -3.61
C CYS A 3 20.35 -1.08 -2.90
N VAL A 4 20.46 -0.88 -1.60
CA VAL A 4 19.42 -0.27 -0.75
C VAL A 4 19.29 1.24 -0.94
N ALA A 5 20.37 1.96 -1.21
CA ALA A 5 20.35 3.43 -1.38
C ALA A 5 19.70 3.86 -2.70
N SER A 6 19.79 3.05 -3.75
CA SER A 6 19.15 3.32 -5.06
C SER A 6 17.64 3.12 -5.01
N ILE A 7 17.15 2.18 -4.22
CA ILE A 7 15.71 1.86 -4.10
C ILE A 7 14.95 2.96 -3.35
N ARG A 8 15.56 3.60 -2.34
CA ARG A 8 14.88 4.61 -1.52
C ARG A 8 14.54 5.91 -2.25
N ARG A 9 15.27 6.30 -3.27
CA ARG A 9 15.06 7.58 -3.99
C ARG A 9 14.04 7.51 -5.12
N LYS A 10 13.67 6.30 -5.58
CA LYS A 10 12.83 6.11 -6.77
C LYS A 10 11.66 5.14 -6.55
N SER A 11 11.35 4.79 -5.30
CA SER A 11 10.23 3.90 -5.01
C SER A 11 8.93 4.68 -4.86
N MET A 12 7.89 4.21 -5.49
CA MET A 12 6.53 4.66 -5.28
C MET A 12 5.76 3.61 -4.49
N ARG A 13 5.18 4.03 -3.37
CA ARG A 13 4.37 3.15 -2.52
C ARG A 13 2.90 3.34 -2.85
N LEU A 14 2.26 2.29 -3.30
CA LEU A 14 0.80 2.23 -3.38
C LEU A 14 0.29 1.64 -2.05
N ARG A 15 -0.36 2.45 -1.26
CA ARG A 15 -1.06 2.02 -0.06
C ARG A 15 -2.51 2.43 -0.14
N ALA A 16 -3.41 1.53 0.22
CA ALA A 16 -4.68 1.95 0.80
C ALA A 16 -4.33 2.61 2.13
N THR A 17 -4.28 3.93 2.15
CA THR A 17 -3.97 4.66 3.38
C THR A 17 -5.23 4.66 4.23
N GLY A 18 -5.31 3.78 5.23
CA GLY A 18 -6.31 3.84 6.30
C GLY A 18 -6.21 5.09 7.19
N LEU A 19 -5.58 6.15 6.67
CA LEU A 19 -5.29 7.40 7.35
C LEU A 19 -6.30 8.51 7.04
N LEU A 20 -7.27 8.24 6.16
CA LEU A 20 -8.30 9.19 5.80
C LEU A 20 -9.64 8.70 6.37
N CYS A 21 -10.28 9.52 7.17
CA CYS A 21 -11.65 9.26 7.60
C CYS A 21 -12.61 10.10 6.78
N SER A 22 -13.71 9.52 6.34
CA SER A 22 -14.81 10.19 5.65
C SER A 22 -16.08 10.12 6.49
N VAL A 23 -16.96 11.11 6.35
CA VAL A 23 -18.26 11.13 7.04
C VAL A 23 -19.27 10.33 6.25
N PRO A 24 -20.12 9.50 6.90
CA PRO A 24 -21.15 8.71 6.22
C PRO A 24 -22.28 9.51 5.55
N ALA A 25 -22.42 10.81 5.82
CA ALA A 25 -23.49 11.64 5.28
C ALA A 25 -23.04 12.55 4.10
N PRO A 26 -23.96 13.03 3.24
CA PRO A 26 -23.64 13.76 2.00
C PRO A 26 -23.10 15.18 2.20
N ALA A 27 -22.62 15.51 3.38
CA ALA A 27 -21.94 16.78 3.57
C ALA A 27 -20.59 16.75 2.84
N THR A 28 -20.29 17.77 2.08
CA THR A 28 -19.01 18.08 1.44
C THR A 28 -17.86 17.89 2.43
N THR A 29 -17.23 16.72 2.43
CA THR A 29 -16.42 16.33 3.55
C THR A 29 -14.95 16.36 3.21
N PRO A 30 -14.13 17.10 3.94
CA PRO A 30 -12.70 16.92 3.89
C PRO A 30 -12.35 15.56 4.50
N SER A 31 -11.58 14.78 3.79
CA SER A 31 -10.85 13.66 4.39
C SER A 31 -9.86 14.22 5.40
N ILE A 32 -9.85 13.65 6.59
CA ILE A 32 -8.99 14.09 7.69
C ILE A 32 -7.93 13.02 7.92
N LEU A 33 -6.68 13.45 7.99
CA LEU A 33 -5.56 12.58 8.31
C LEU A 33 -5.62 12.14 9.77
N VAL A 34 -5.86 10.88 10.02
CA VAL A 34 -6.04 10.29 11.37
C VAL A 34 -4.71 10.06 12.08
N TRP A 35 -3.57 10.15 11.40
CA TRP A 35 -2.27 9.87 12.01
C TRP A 35 -1.99 10.68 13.29
N ARG A 36 -2.57 11.89 13.41
CA ARG A 36 -2.46 12.72 14.62
C ARG A 36 -3.13 12.09 15.84
N TRP A 37 -4.18 11.31 15.63
CA TRP A 37 -4.89 10.60 16.71
C TRP A 37 -4.36 9.20 16.96
N GLN A 38 -3.68 8.61 15.98
CA GLN A 38 -3.26 7.21 16.03
C GLN A 38 -2.47 6.89 17.30
N LYS A 39 -1.52 7.75 17.69
CA LYS A 39 -0.76 7.53 18.94
C LYS A 39 -1.64 7.55 20.19
N LYS A 40 -2.62 8.47 20.24
CA LYS A 40 -3.55 8.59 21.38
C LYS A 40 -4.52 7.41 21.42
N LEU A 41 -5.02 6.99 20.26
CA LEU A 41 -5.90 5.83 20.13
C LEU A 41 -5.18 4.54 20.53
N SER A 42 -3.96 4.31 20.03
CA SER A 42 -3.16 3.14 20.39
C SER A 42 -2.77 3.11 21.88
N ALA A 43 -2.50 4.26 22.47
CA ALA A 43 -2.22 4.33 23.89
C ALA A 43 -3.48 4.00 24.74
N ALA A 44 -4.64 4.50 24.32
CA ALA A 44 -5.91 4.21 25.00
C ALA A 44 -6.35 2.75 24.82
N GLU A 45 -6.10 2.15 23.65
CA GLU A 45 -6.42 0.75 23.35
C GLU A 45 -5.69 -0.23 24.28
N GLN A 46 -4.50 0.12 24.78
CA GLN A 46 -3.77 -0.70 25.75
C GLN A 46 -4.53 -0.93 27.07
N SER A 47 -5.50 -0.07 27.40
CA SER A 47 -6.41 -0.24 28.53
C SER A 47 -7.66 -1.07 28.24
N GLY A 48 -7.74 -1.66 27.02
CA GLY A 48 -8.82 -2.53 26.59
C GLY A 48 -10.01 -1.81 25.92
N HIS A 49 -10.05 -0.49 25.93
CA HIS A 49 -11.07 0.27 25.20
C HIS A 49 -10.59 1.70 24.86
N VAL A 50 -11.14 2.25 23.79
CA VAL A 50 -10.89 3.63 23.39
C VAL A 50 -12.02 4.52 23.93
N PRO A 51 -11.73 5.54 24.76
CA PRO A 51 -12.73 6.50 25.22
C PRO A 51 -13.46 7.20 24.06
N THR A 52 -14.75 7.43 24.20
CA THR A 52 -15.59 8.02 23.14
C THR A 52 -15.11 9.39 22.69
N GLU A 53 -14.48 10.15 23.58
CA GLU A 53 -13.92 11.48 23.33
C GLU A 53 -12.72 11.45 22.37
N LEU A 54 -12.05 10.30 22.28
CA LEU A 54 -10.93 10.10 21.36
C LEU A 54 -11.37 9.63 19.97
N VAL A 55 -12.63 9.19 19.82
CA VAL A 55 -13.16 8.76 18.52
C VAL A 55 -13.29 9.98 17.59
N PRO A 56 -12.65 9.95 16.42
CA PRO A 56 -12.68 11.10 15.50
C PRO A 56 -14.08 11.50 15.08
N ARG A 57 -14.37 12.80 15.13
CA ARG A 57 -15.63 13.38 14.66
C ARG A 57 -15.37 14.41 13.57
N CYS A 58 -16.34 14.58 12.69
CA CYS A 58 -16.27 15.56 11.62
C CYS A 58 -16.18 16.99 12.19
N PRO A 59 -15.16 17.78 11.85
CA PRO A 59 -15.04 19.15 12.36
C PRO A 59 -16.10 20.11 11.83
N LYS A 60 -16.82 19.72 10.76
CA LYS A 60 -17.88 20.56 10.18
C LYS A 60 -19.26 20.30 10.78
N CYS A 61 -19.62 19.03 10.98
CA CYS A 61 -20.96 18.66 11.43
C CYS A 61 -21.00 17.89 12.75
N GLY A 62 -19.84 17.58 13.37
CA GLY A 62 -19.76 16.78 14.59
C GLY A 62 -20.14 15.31 14.44
N GLY A 63 -20.56 14.89 13.25
CA GLY A 63 -20.98 13.51 12.98
C GLY A 63 -19.86 12.49 13.09
N PRO A 64 -20.19 11.19 13.23
CA PRO A 64 -19.20 10.13 13.30
C PRO A 64 -18.40 10.06 12.00
N MET A 65 -17.12 9.72 12.10
CA MET A 65 -16.26 9.47 10.95
C MET A 65 -16.09 7.97 10.74
N ASP A 66 -15.89 7.60 9.49
CA ASP A 66 -15.65 6.22 9.08
C ASP A 66 -14.26 6.12 8.44
N ILE A 67 -13.71 4.90 8.37
CA ILE A 67 -12.44 4.65 7.70
C ILE A 67 -12.61 4.87 6.19
N HIS A 68 -11.59 5.44 5.58
CA HIS A 68 -11.57 5.63 4.12
C HIS A 68 -11.26 4.29 3.45
N MET A 69 -12.31 3.59 3.02
CA MET A 69 -12.20 2.33 2.30
C MET A 69 -12.16 2.58 0.79
N GLY A 70 -11.30 1.84 0.10
CA GLY A 70 -11.14 1.92 -1.36
C GLY A 70 -12.32 1.37 -2.18
N ALA A 71 -13.46 1.10 -1.54
CA ALA A 71 -14.67 0.59 -2.18
C ALA A 71 -15.90 1.29 -1.61
N GLY A 72 -16.83 1.65 -2.47
CA GLY A 72 -18.11 2.25 -2.10
C GLY A 72 -18.35 3.62 -2.70
N GLN A 73 -19.61 4.08 -2.64
CA GLN A 73 -20.08 5.33 -3.24
C GLN A 73 -19.47 6.62 -2.63
N ARG A 74 -18.72 6.49 -1.54
CA ARG A 74 -18.16 7.61 -0.78
C ARG A 74 -16.65 7.67 -0.82
N MET A 75 -16.04 6.88 -1.69
CA MET A 75 -14.60 6.94 -1.91
C MET A 75 -14.23 8.31 -2.51
N ILE A 76 -13.31 9.00 -1.87
CA ILE A 76 -12.68 10.20 -2.42
C ILE A 76 -11.38 9.76 -3.09
N PRO A 77 -11.27 9.82 -4.45
CA PRO A 77 -10.06 9.41 -5.12
C PRO A 77 -8.90 10.35 -4.77
N ASP A 78 -7.74 9.80 -4.45
CA ASP A 78 -6.50 10.59 -4.37
C ASP A 78 -5.94 10.81 -5.79
N THR A 79 -6.52 11.79 -6.49
CA THR A 79 -6.14 12.13 -7.86
C THR A 79 -4.69 12.58 -7.96
N ALA A 80 -4.16 13.23 -6.91
CA ALA A 80 -2.76 13.64 -6.86
C ALA A 80 -1.82 12.42 -6.76
N ALA A 81 -2.15 11.42 -5.96
CA ALA A 81 -1.38 10.18 -5.89
C ALA A 81 -1.46 9.41 -7.21
N GLN A 82 -2.65 9.35 -7.83
CA GLN A 82 -2.82 8.74 -9.14
C GLN A 82 -1.96 9.44 -10.22
N ALA A 83 -1.96 10.76 -10.26
CA ALA A 83 -1.13 11.52 -11.21
C ALA A 83 0.37 11.27 -10.98
N ARG A 84 0.84 11.24 -9.73
CA ARG A 84 2.23 10.90 -9.40
C ARG A 84 2.59 9.50 -9.87
N PHE A 85 1.70 8.53 -9.65
CA PHE A 85 1.91 7.15 -10.09
C PHE A 85 2.01 7.04 -11.61
N GLN A 86 1.09 7.67 -12.34
CA GLN A 86 1.12 7.69 -13.81
C GLN A 86 2.39 8.35 -14.34
N ASN A 87 2.83 9.47 -13.77
CA ASN A 87 4.07 10.11 -14.15
C ASN A 87 5.30 9.25 -13.85
N PHE A 88 5.31 8.53 -12.73
CA PHE A 88 6.34 7.56 -12.40
C PHE A 88 6.40 6.46 -13.48
N LEU A 89 5.28 5.84 -13.82
CA LEU A 89 5.23 4.80 -14.85
C LEU A 89 5.73 5.30 -16.21
N LYS A 90 5.27 6.47 -16.66
CA LYS A 90 5.75 7.11 -17.91
C LYS A 90 7.27 7.31 -17.90
N THR A 91 7.83 7.74 -16.77
CA THR A 91 9.27 7.99 -16.61
C THR A 91 10.10 6.70 -16.72
N TYR A 92 9.53 5.59 -16.28
CA TYR A 92 10.22 4.29 -16.21
C TYR A 92 9.79 3.30 -17.29
N HIS A 93 8.91 3.70 -18.20
CA HIS A 93 8.53 2.86 -19.33
C HIS A 93 9.77 2.38 -20.11
N GLY A 94 9.85 1.09 -20.37
CA GLY A 94 10.98 0.45 -21.05
C GLY A 94 12.29 0.35 -20.25
N LYS A 95 12.35 0.93 -19.04
CA LYS A 95 13.53 0.85 -18.16
C LYS A 95 13.41 -0.32 -17.19
N LYS A 96 14.51 -0.63 -16.49
CA LYS A 96 14.50 -1.62 -15.42
C LYS A 96 13.54 -1.16 -14.29
N LEU A 97 12.46 -1.89 -14.12
CA LEU A 97 11.42 -1.66 -13.12
C LEU A 97 11.28 -2.90 -12.26
N VAL A 98 11.28 -2.75 -10.96
CA VAL A 98 10.95 -3.83 -10.02
C VAL A 98 9.63 -3.52 -9.34
N VAL A 99 8.69 -4.42 -9.45
CA VAL A 99 7.44 -4.42 -8.67
C VAL A 99 7.64 -5.35 -7.48
N LEU A 100 7.78 -4.78 -6.30
CA LEU A 100 7.93 -5.52 -5.05
C LEU A 100 6.60 -5.57 -4.31
N GLU A 101 6.07 -6.76 -4.12
CA GLU A 101 4.83 -7.03 -3.41
C GLU A 101 5.12 -7.71 -2.07
N LEU A 102 4.61 -7.15 -0.99
CA LEU A 102 4.86 -7.60 0.37
C LEU A 102 3.54 -7.95 1.07
N GLY A 103 3.36 -9.21 1.44
CA GLY A 103 2.23 -9.69 2.23
C GLY A 103 0.87 -9.57 1.55
N ILE A 104 0.82 -9.66 0.21
CA ILE A 104 -0.44 -9.60 -0.54
C ILE A 104 -0.81 -11.01 -0.97
N GLY A 105 -1.82 -11.59 -0.32
CA GLY A 105 -2.36 -12.90 -0.68
C GLY A 105 -3.11 -12.88 -2.03
N TRP A 106 -3.27 -14.04 -2.64
CA TRP A 106 -3.89 -14.21 -3.95
C TRP A 106 -5.33 -13.68 -4.04
N ARG A 107 -6.04 -13.62 -2.92
CA ARG A 107 -7.43 -13.11 -2.85
C ARG A 107 -7.53 -11.61 -3.10
N ASN A 108 -6.46 -10.86 -2.86
CA ASN A 108 -6.46 -9.41 -3.06
C ASN A 108 -6.15 -9.03 -4.51
N GLN A 109 -7.03 -9.43 -5.43
CA GLN A 109 -6.89 -9.20 -6.86
C GLN A 109 -6.96 -7.71 -7.24
N LEU A 110 -7.55 -6.85 -6.39
CA LEU A 110 -7.60 -5.40 -6.63
C LEU A 110 -6.20 -4.76 -6.65
N ILE A 111 -5.26 -5.34 -5.93
CA ILE A 111 -3.85 -4.89 -5.91
C ILE A 111 -3.02 -5.77 -6.85
N LYS A 112 -3.12 -7.08 -6.68
CA LYS A 112 -2.26 -8.06 -7.35
C LYS A 112 -2.43 -8.04 -8.87
N ALA A 113 -3.65 -8.11 -9.38
CA ALA A 113 -3.88 -8.20 -10.82
C ALA A 113 -3.43 -6.95 -11.62
N PRO A 114 -3.64 -5.70 -11.17
CA PRO A 114 -3.07 -4.53 -11.83
C PRO A 114 -1.54 -4.53 -11.86
N MET A 115 -0.89 -4.96 -10.78
CA MET A 115 0.57 -5.00 -10.72
C MET A 115 1.16 -6.07 -11.63
N MET A 116 0.57 -7.26 -11.69
CA MET A 116 0.99 -8.29 -12.64
C MET A 116 0.76 -7.87 -14.10
N ARG A 117 -0.37 -7.20 -14.42
CA ARG A 117 -0.59 -6.61 -15.76
C ARG A 117 0.46 -5.56 -16.11
N LEU A 118 0.85 -4.71 -15.17
CA LEU A 118 1.92 -3.76 -15.36
C LEU A 118 3.23 -4.46 -15.72
N VAL A 119 3.62 -5.50 -14.97
CA VAL A 119 4.83 -6.27 -15.26
C VAL A 119 4.72 -6.98 -16.61
N ALA A 120 3.54 -7.48 -16.99
CA ALA A 120 3.32 -8.09 -18.29
C ALA A 120 3.55 -7.10 -19.44
N SER A 121 3.10 -5.84 -19.29
CA SER A 121 3.21 -4.81 -20.31
C SER A 121 4.59 -4.15 -20.41
N GLU A 122 5.39 -4.19 -19.34
CA GLU A 122 6.71 -3.56 -19.31
C GLU A 122 7.81 -4.57 -19.69
N PRO A 123 8.61 -4.31 -20.75
CA PRO A 123 9.58 -5.28 -21.27
C PRO A 123 10.68 -5.64 -20.28
N ASN A 124 11.13 -4.68 -19.48
CA ASN A 124 12.24 -4.83 -18.55
C ASN A 124 11.80 -4.79 -17.08
N ALA A 125 10.53 -5.15 -16.81
CA ALA A 125 10.03 -5.24 -15.47
C ALA A 125 10.25 -6.62 -14.86
N THR A 126 10.53 -6.62 -13.56
CA THR A 126 10.64 -7.83 -12.71
C THR A 126 9.57 -7.75 -11.62
N TYR A 127 8.90 -8.85 -11.37
CA TYR A 127 7.96 -8.98 -10.26
C TYR A 127 8.59 -9.79 -9.13
N VAL A 128 8.53 -9.27 -7.93
CA VAL A 128 9.01 -9.96 -6.72
C VAL A 128 7.89 -9.97 -5.69
N THR A 129 7.47 -11.14 -5.25
CA THR A 129 6.43 -11.28 -4.23
C THR A 129 6.94 -12.04 -3.02
N LEU A 130 6.71 -11.48 -1.83
CA LEU A 130 7.00 -12.09 -0.54
C LEU A 130 5.70 -12.28 0.21
N ASN A 131 5.33 -13.52 0.48
CA ASN A 131 4.11 -13.82 1.24
C ASN A 131 4.21 -15.18 1.92
N LEU A 132 3.44 -15.38 2.99
CA LEU A 132 3.38 -16.65 3.70
C LEU A 132 2.25 -17.52 3.13
N GLY A 133 2.63 -18.63 2.47
CA GLY A 133 1.73 -19.71 2.04
C GLY A 133 0.73 -19.40 0.92
N GLU A 134 0.60 -18.14 0.51
CA GLU A 134 -0.39 -17.73 -0.52
C GLU A 134 0.28 -17.03 -1.72
N ILE A 135 1.27 -17.69 -2.31
CA ILE A 135 1.96 -17.16 -3.48
C ILE A 135 1.12 -17.46 -4.74
N TYR A 136 0.95 -16.42 -5.54
CA TYR A 136 0.28 -16.52 -6.83
C TYR A 136 0.93 -15.61 -7.85
N ILE A 137 1.39 -16.20 -8.96
CA ILE A 137 1.98 -15.52 -10.11
C ILE A 137 1.32 -16.07 -11.37
N THR A 138 0.89 -15.19 -12.26
CA THR A 138 0.30 -15.58 -13.54
C THR A 138 1.38 -16.10 -14.51
N ASP A 139 1.03 -17.07 -15.35
CA ASP A 139 1.98 -17.75 -16.25
C ASP A 139 2.70 -16.79 -17.21
N ASN A 140 2.02 -15.75 -17.67
CA ASN A 140 2.54 -14.76 -18.62
C ASN A 140 3.68 -13.87 -18.08
N ILE A 141 3.92 -13.88 -16.77
CA ILE A 141 5.03 -13.14 -16.14
C ILE A 141 5.99 -14.03 -15.37
N LYS A 142 5.76 -15.34 -15.36
CA LYS A 142 6.48 -16.30 -14.53
C LYS A 142 8.00 -16.24 -14.71
N GLU A 143 8.46 -16.14 -15.95
CA GLU A 143 9.90 -16.10 -16.27
C GLU A 143 10.63 -14.83 -15.80
N LYS A 144 9.89 -13.78 -15.50
CA LYS A 144 10.43 -12.51 -14.97
C LYS A 144 9.96 -12.22 -13.56
N SER A 145 9.59 -13.26 -12.82
CA SER A 145 9.09 -13.18 -11.46
C SER A 145 9.89 -14.02 -10.50
N PHE A 146 9.98 -13.55 -9.27
CA PHE A 146 10.57 -14.27 -8.16
C PHE A 146 9.59 -14.27 -7.00
N ASP A 147 9.47 -15.40 -6.33
CA ASP A 147 8.67 -15.58 -5.15
C ASP A 147 9.53 -16.05 -3.97
N LEU A 148 9.17 -15.55 -2.81
CA LEU A 148 9.77 -15.97 -1.55
C LEU A 148 8.62 -16.28 -0.57
N ASP A 149 8.47 -17.56 -0.27
CA ASP A 149 7.51 -18.01 0.73
C ASP A 149 8.11 -17.91 2.13
N GLY A 150 7.43 -17.19 3.01
CA GLY A 150 7.86 -17.03 4.39
C GLY A 150 7.34 -15.73 5.03
N ARG A 151 7.67 -15.60 6.29
CA ARG A 151 7.30 -14.44 7.11
C ARG A 151 8.12 -13.21 6.72
N LEU A 152 7.47 -12.05 6.60
CA LEU A 152 8.16 -10.81 6.23
C LEU A 152 9.19 -10.34 7.26
N ASP A 153 8.96 -10.63 8.54
CA ASP A 153 9.88 -10.30 9.63
C ASP A 153 11.17 -11.14 9.59
N GLU A 154 11.16 -12.27 8.90
CA GLU A 154 12.32 -13.15 8.66
C GLU A 154 12.96 -12.85 7.31
N LEU A 155 12.16 -12.76 6.25
CA LEU A 155 12.65 -12.59 4.88
C LEU A 155 13.29 -11.22 4.64
N LEU A 156 12.73 -10.13 5.19
CA LEU A 156 13.27 -8.79 4.93
C LEU A 156 14.64 -8.55 5.56
N PRO A 157 14.93 -8.98 6.80
CA PRO A 157 16.29 -8.95 7.33
C PRO A 157 17.27 -9.78 6.53
N ALA A 158 16.92 -11.03 6.17
CA ALA A 158 17.78 -11.92 5.39
C ALA A 158 18.12 -11.34 3.99
N LEU A 159 17.14 -10.75 3.31
CA LEU A 159 17.38 -10.06 2.04
C LEU A 159 18.32 -8.84 2.21
N ARG A 160 18.19 -8.12 3.31
CA ARG A 160 19.08 -7.00 3.59
C ARG A 160 20.51 -7.46 3.79
N GLU A 161 20.72 -8.49 4.60
CA GLU A 161 22.04 -9.09 4.84
C GLU A 161 22.67 -9.61 3.54
N ALA A 162 21.90 -10.29 2.70
CA ALA A 162 22.37 -10.77 1.40
C ALA A 162 22.75 -9.64 0.42
N CYS A 163 22.18 -8.44 0.57
CA CYS A 163 22.53 -7.27 -0.24
C CYS A 163 23.75 -6.50 0.30
N GLU A 164 24.13 -6.70 1.55
CA GLU A 164 25.26 -6.03 2.21
C GLU A 164 26.55 -6.88 2.13
N ALA A 165 26.45 -8.18 1.83
CA ALA A 165 27.55 -9.13 1.62
C ALA A 165 28.14 -8.99 0.22
#